data_24f3983b5f9d44c710f190f5b4222d8b
#
_entry.id   24f3983b5f9d44c710f190f5b4222d8b
#
_cell.length_a   1.000
_cell.length_b   1.000
_cell.length_c   1.000
_cell.angle_alpha   90.00
_cell.angle_beta   90.00
_cell.angle_gamma   90.00
#
_symmetry.space_group_name_H-M   'P 1'
#
loop_
_entity.id
_entity.type
_entity.pdbx_description
1 polymer ?
#
loop_
_entity_poly.entity_id
_entity_poly.type
_entity_poly.pdbx_seq_one_letter_code
_entity_poly.pdbx_strand_id
1 'polypeptide(L)'
;LAKGQEYFNQEQFDKALNGDGAGYVGFARIADDYSSTDAGNLANLYAGLCNANLDKWEAAKKFLDAYSPASDAMVSPAAVAALGNAYAHLNDLDKAVDNLKKAAKLADGKDADGANSTLSPLFLIQAGEILESQGKKEEALAIYQDIKKKYVNSILVQSSEIDKYVERASTK
;
A
#
# COMPACT_ATOMS: atom_id res chain seq x y z
N LEU A 1 -5.66 3.91 21.11
CA LEU A 1 -5.28 4.21 19.72
C LEU A 1 -4.76 5.65 19.57
N ALA A 2 -5.47 6.67 20.03
CA ALA A 2 -5.11 8.08 19.80
C ALA A 2 -3.65 8.42 20.21
N LYS A 3 -3.20 7.95 21.39
CA LYS A 3 -1.82 8.15 21.84
C LYS A 3 -0.78 7.49 20.91
N GLY A 4 -1.09 6.32 20.40
CA GLY A 4 -0.23 5.64 19.42
C GLY A 4 -0.14 6.40 18.08
N GLN A 5 -1.27 6.94 17.61
CA GLN A 5 -1.30 7.78 16.40
C GLN A 5 -0.51 9.08 16.59
N GLU A 6 -0.54 9.66 17.79
CA GLU A 6 0.30 10.81 18.12
C GLU A 6 1.80 10.47 18.01
N TYR A 7 2.24 9.34 18.59
CA TYR A 7 3.62 8.88 18.46
C TYR A 7 3.97 8.56 17.00
N PHE A 8 3.06 7.93 16.26
CA PHE A 8 3.26 7.64 14.85
C PHE A 8 3.48 8.92 14.02
N ASN A 9 2.63 9.94 14.23
CA ASN A 9 2.74 11.23 13.54
C ASN A 9 4.02 12.00 13.90
N GLN A 10 4.59 11.73 15.08
CA GLN A 10 5.88 12.27 15.52
C GLN A 10 7.07 11.40 15.09
N GLU A 11 6.85 10.38 14.24
CA GLU A 11 7.86 9.43 13.79
C GLU A 11 8.52 8.62 14.91
N GLN A 12 7.89 8.57 16.09
CA GLN A 12 8.33 7.75 17.22
C GLN A 12 7.80 6.31 17.08
N PHE A 13 8.18 5.65 15.98
CA PHE A 13 7.61 4.36 15.58
C PHE A 13 7.79 3.25 16.60
N ASP A 14 8.93 3.22 17.31
CA ASP A 14 9.15 2.22 18.35
C ASP A 14 8.18 2.40 19.53
N LYS A 15 7.96 3.65 20.01
CA LYS A 15 6.96 3.92 21.05
C LYS A 15 5.54 3.66 20.59
N ALA A 16 5.22 4.04 19.35
CA ALA A 16 3.91 3.76 18.74
C ALA A 16 3.64 2.24 18.70
N LEU A 17 4.65 1.45 18.33
CA LEU A 17 4.54 0.01 18.18
C LEU A 17 4.51 -0.73 19.53
N ASN A 18 5.45 -0.41 20.44
CA ASN A 18 5.74 -1.22 21.62
C ASN A 18 5.27 -0.59 22.94
N GLY A 19 4.82 0.67 22.90
CA GLY A 19 4.39 1.41 24.10
C GLY A 19 5.46 2.36 24.62
N ASP A 20 5.06 3.21 25.58
CA ASP A 20 5.89 4.28 26.13
C ASP A 20 6.39 4.04 27.57
N GLY A 21 6.00 2.90 28.17
CA GLY A 21 6.30 2.58 29.57
C GLY A 21 5.53 3.42 30.58
N ALA A 22 4.66 4.34 30.15
CA ALA A 22 3.93 5.29 30.98
C ALA A 22 2.39 5.17 30.83
N GLY A 23 1.91 4.00 30.42
CA GLY A 23 0.48 3.67 30.33
C GLY A 23 -0.06 3.43 28.91
N TYR A 24 0.68 3.77 27.87
CA TYR A 24 0.37 3.35 26.51
C TYR A 24 1.08 2.04 26.17
N VAL A 25 0.32 1.02 25.80
CA VAL A 25 0.82 -0.36 25.64
C VAL A 25 1.37 -0.70 24.25
N GLY A 26 1.22 0.18 23.26
CA GLY A 26 1.68 -0.03 21.89
C GLY A 26 0.63 -0.66 20.97
N PHE A 27 0.74 -0.38 19.66
CA PHE A 27 -0.17 -0.92 18.65
C PHE A 27 -0.08 -2.45 18.55
N ALA A 28 1.11 -3.04 18.71
CA ALA A 28 1.28 -4.48 18.64
C ALA A 28 0.42 -5.18 19.70
N ARG A 29 0.44 -4.68 20.93
CA ARG A 29 -0.37 -5.22 22.02
C ARG A 29 -1.86 -4.97 21.83
N ILE A 30 -2.24 -3.79 21.34
CA ILE A 30 -3.66 -3.48 21.04
C ILE A 30 -4.20 -4.42 19.95
N ALA A 31 -3.40 -4.71 18.92
CA ALA A 31 -3.78 -5.64 17.88
C ALA A 31 -4.06 -7.05 18.41
N ASP A 32 -3.22 -7.53 19.35
CA ASP A 32 -3.40 -8.85 19.98
C ASP A 32 -4.60 -8.87 20.95
N ASP A 33 -4.66 -7.91 21.88
CA ASP A 33 -5.68 -7.90 22.95
C ASP A 33 -7.10 -7.62 22.40
N TYR A 34 -7.23 -6.93 21.27
CA TYR A 34 -8.49 -6.52 20.65
C TYR A 34 -8.68 -7.03 19.22
N SER A 35 -8.11 -8.19 18.88
CA SER A 35 -8.00 -8.72 17.52
C SER A 35 -9.34 -8.85 16.76
N SER A 36 -10.46 -9.03 17.46
CA SER A 36 -11.81 -9.15 16.86
C SER A 36 -12.57 -7.83 16.74
N THR A 37 -11.91 -6.70 17.00
CA THR A 37 -12.57 -5.37 17.00
C THR A 37 -12.00 -4.46 15.93
N ASP A 38 -12.76 -3.41 15.58
CA ASP A 38 -12.26 -2.35 14.67
C ASP A 38 -11.00 -1.67 15.21
N ALA A 39 -10.88 -1.56 16.54
CA ALA A 39 -9.69 -1.02 17.19
C ALA A 39 -8.46 -1.90 16.98
N GLY A 40 -8.62 -3.23 17.11
CA GLY A 40 -7.56 -4.19 16.82
C GLY A 40 -7.20 -4.23 15.33
N ASN A 41 -8.21 -4.16 14.47
CA ASN A 41 -7.98 -4.07 13.03
C ASN A 41 -7.15 -2.83 12.64
N LEU A 42 -7.51 -1.66 13.17
CA LEU A 42 -6.76 -0.43 12.94
C LEU A 42 -5.36 -0.49 13.59
N ALA A 43 -5.23 -1.14 14.74
CA ALA A 43 -3.92 -1.34 15.39
C ALA A 43 -3.01 -2.24 14.54
N ASN A 44 -3.53 -3.25 13.83
CA ASN A 44 -2.77 -4.03 12.87
C ASN A 44 -2.18 -3.16 11.75
N LEU A 45 -2.97 -2.24 11.19
CA LEU A 45 -2.48 -1.30 10.18
C LEU A 45 -1.31 -0.46 10.71
N TYR A 46 -1.49 0.20 11.85
CA TYR A 46 -0.45 1.05 12.42
C TYR A 46 0.79 0.26 12.87
N ALA A 47 0.60 -0.93 13.45
CA ALA A 47 1.73 -1.81 13.80
C ALA A 47 2.52 -2.24 12.58
N GLY A 48 1.84 -2.54 11.48
CA GLY A 48 2.48 -2.87 10.22
C GLY A 48 3.27 -1.70 9.64
N LEU A 49 2.69 -0.50 9.63
CA LEU A 49 3.37 0.72 9.17
C LEU A 49 4.56 1.10 10.06
N CYS A 50 4.45 0.96 11.37
CA CYS A 50 5.57 1.17 12.29
C CYS A 50 6.72 0.21 11.98
N ASN A 51 6.42 -1.07 11.81
CA ASN A 51 7.43 -2.07 11.46
C ASN A 51 8.11 -1.78 10.11
N ALA A 52 7.35 -1.35 9.11
CA ALA A 52 7.89 -0.96 7.81
C ALA A 52 8.86 0.23 7.93
N ASN A 53 8.49 1.25 8.72
CA ASN A 53 9.38 2.41 8.98
C ASN A 53 10.62 2.05 9.83
N LEU A 54 10.59 0.94 10.53
CA LEU A 54 11.71 0.38 11.30
C LEU A 54 12.50 -0.67 10.50
N ASP A 55 12.27 -0.81 9.20
CA ASP A 55 12.86 -1.82 8.31
C ASP A 55 12.64 -3.28 8.74
N LYS A 56 11.61 -3.54 9.54
CA LYS A 56 11.23 -4.88 10.03
C LYS A 56 10.17 -5.50 9.10
N TRP A 57 10.56 -5.81 7.87
CA TRP A 57 9.63 -6.17 6.78
C TRP A 57 8.81 -7.44 7.02
N GLU A 58 9.38 -8.48 7.64
CA GLU A 58 8.61 -9.68 8.00
C GLU A 58 7.52 -9.39 9.04
N ALA A 59 7.82 -8.55 10.04
CA ALA A 59 6.84 -8.14 11.02
C ALA A 59 5.80 -7.19 10.39
N ALA A 60 6.23 -6.27 9.52
CA ALA A 60 5.34 -5.39 8.77
C ALA A 60 4.33 -6.20 7.96
N LYS A 61 4.80 -7.18 7.19
CA LYS A 61 3.95 -8.09 6.41
C LYS A 61 2.92 -8.79 7.30
N LYS A 62 3.34 -9.36 8.43
CA LYS A 62 2.46 -10.08 9.36
C LYS A 62 1.29 -9.21 9.83
N PHE A 63 1.56 -7.99 10.27
CA PHE A 63 0.53 -7.09 10.76
C PHE A 63 -0.36 -6.53 9.64
N LEU A 64 0.23 -6.17 8.49
CA LEU A 64 -0.54 -5.67 7.34
C LEU A 64 -1.43 -6.75 6.72
N ASP A 65 -0.98 -8.00 6.70
CA ASP A 65 -1.79 -9.14 6.24
C ASP A 65 -2.97 -9.45 7.18
N ALA A 66 -2.81 -9.17 8.47
CA ALA A 66 -3.88 -9.29 9.47
C ALA A 66 -4.91 -8.16 9.40
N TYR A 67 -4.63 -7.06 8.69
CA TYR A 67 -5.58 -5.96 8.49
C TYR A 67 -6.67 -6.37 7.51
N SER A 68 -7.93 -6.21 7.91
CA SER A 68 -9.10 -6.44 7.06
C SER A 68 -9.55 -5.12 6.44
N PRO A 69 -9.44 -4.97 5.11
CA PRO A 69 -9.87 -3.76 4.41
C PRO A 69 -11.37 -3.48 4.57
N ALA A 70 -11.72 -2.22 4.81
CA ALA A 70 -13.09 -1.72 4.78
C ALA A 70 -13.45 -1.18 3.38
N SER A 71 -14.70 -0.77 3.20
CA SER A 71 -15.17 -0.16 1.95
C SER A 71 -14.89 1.35 1.90
N ASP A 72 -13.65 1.75 2.17
CA ASP A 72 -13.19 3.13 2.03
C ASP A 72 -12.24 3.28 0.84
N ALA A 73 -12.14 4.49 0.31
CA ALA A 73 -11.37 4.78 -0.90
C ALA A 73 -9.92 5.24 -0.65
N MET A 74 -9.47 5.30 0.62
CA MET A 74 -8.16 5.87 0.97
C MET A 74 -7.34 4.97 1.89
N VAL A 75 -7.84 4.63 3.06
CA VAL A 75 -7.08 3.91 4.11
C VAL A 75 -6.86 2.46 3.71
N SER A 76 -7.93 1.76 3.31
CA SER A 76 -7.84 0.35 2.92
C SER A 76 -7.00 0.12 1.67
N PRO A 77 -7.13 0.93 0.59
CA PRO A 77 -6.21 0.84 -0.54
C PRO A 77 -4.75 1.07 -0.15
N ALA A 78 -4.47 2.09 0.68
CA ALA A 78 -3.13 2.37 1.15
C ALA A 78 -2.55 1.24 2.01
N ALA A 79 -3.36 0.61 2.86
CA ALA A 79 -2.96 -0.54 3.66
C ALA A 79 -2.58 -1.76 2.79
N VAL A 80 -3.38 -2.04 1.76
CA VAL A 80 -3.10 -3.14 0.81
C VAL A 80 -1.86 -2.83 -0.03
N ALA A 81 -1.64 -1.58 -0.43
CA ALA A 81 -0.42 -1.17 -1.11
C ALA A 81 0.81 -1.30 -0.20
N ALA A 82 0.70 -0.94 1.08
CA ALA A 82 1.78 -1.13 2.07
C ALA A 82 2.14 -2.60 2.24
N LEU A 83 1.16 -3.51 2.22
CA LEU A 83 1.40 -4.96 2.20
C LEU A 83 2.15 -5.38 0.93
N GLY A 84 1.75 -4.86 -0.23
CA GLY A 84 2.46 -5.08 -1.50
C GLY A 84 3.92 -4.65 -1.42
N ASN A 85 4.19 -3.48 -0.85
CA ASN A 85 5.55 -2.99 -0.63
C ASN A 85 6.35 -3.87 0.34
N ALA A 86 5.73 -4.38 1.41
CA ALA A 86 6.39 -5.33 2.31
C ALA A 86 6.79 -6.63 1.57
N TYR A 87 5.91 -7.17 0.73
CA TYR A 87 6.24 -8.30 -0.13
C TYR A 87 7.41 -8.00 -1.09
N ALA A 88 7.44 -6.79 -1.69
CA ALA A 88 8.54 -6.38 -2.57
C ALA A 88 9.89 -6.34 -1.83
N HIS A 89 9.92 -5.79 -0.62
CA HIS A 89 11.12 -5.77 0.23
C HIS A 89 11.58 -7.19 0.63
N LEU A 90 10.66 -8.13 0.74
CA LEU A 90 10.94 -9.54 1.02
C LEU A 90 11.22 -10.36 -0.26
N ASN A 91 11.31 -9.70 -1.40
CA ASN A 91 11.54 -10.31 -2.72
C ASN A 91 10.43 -11.29 -3.17
N ASP A 92 9.23 -11.20 -2.61
CA ASP A 92 8.04 -11.90 -3.12
C ASP A 92 7.31 -10.99 -4.13
N LEU A 93 7.93 -10.83 -5.31
CA LEU A 93 7.56 -9.84 -6.30
C LEU A 93 6.18 -10.10 -6.92
N ASP A 94 5.78 -11.36 -7.07
CA ASP A 94 4.47 -11.69 -7.62
C ASP A 94 3.35 -11.26 -6.67
N LYS A 95 3.48 -11.53 -5.37
CA LYS A 95 2.52 -11.05 -4.37
C LYS A 95 2.54 -9.53 -4.22
N ALA A 96 3.70 -8.90 -4.39
CA ALA A 96 3.80 -7.44 -4.42
C ALA A 96 2.94 -6.84 -5.53
N VAL A 97 3.08 -7.35 -6.76
CA VAL A 97 2.29 -6.92 -7.92
C VAL A 97 0.79 -7.14 -7.69
N ASP A 98 0.41 -8.33 -7.20
CA ASP A 98 -1.00 -8.66 -6.94
C ASP A 98 -1.63 -7.73 -5.92
N ASN A 99 -0.94 -7.42 -4.81
CA ASN A 99 -1.44 -6.50 -3.79
C ASN A 99 -1.53 -5.05 -4.31
N LEU A 100 -0.57 -4.59 -5.10
CA LEU A 100 -0.63 -3.25 -5.69
C LEU A 100 -1.78 -3.11 -6.68
N LYS A 101 -2.04 -4.11 -7.51
CA LYS A 101 -3.22 -4.16 -8.39
C LYS A 101 -4.52 -4.18 -7.58
N LYS A 102 -4.57 -4.97 -6.49
CA LYS A 102 -5.71 -5.00 -5.58
C LYS A 102 -5.95 -3.65 -4.92
N ALA A 103 -4.90 -2.97 -4.48
CA ALA A 103 -4.98 -1.63 -3.91
C ALA A 103 -5.58 -0.62 -4.89
N ALA A 104 -5.14 -0.62 -6.15
CA ALA A 104 -5.70 0.22 -7.19
C ALA A 104 -7.20 -0.04 -7.41
N LYS A 105 -7.59 -1.31 -7.47
CA LYS A 105 -9.00 -1.69 -7.61
C LYS A 105 -9.86 -1.26 -6.42
N LEU A 106 -9.33 -1.36 -5.20
CA LEU A 106 -10.02 -0.88 -3.99
C LEU A 106 -10.18 0.64 -4.00
N ALA A 107 -9.16 1.38 -4.43
CA ALA A 107 -9.20 2.84 -4.54
C ALA A 107 -10.23 3.31 -5.58
N ASP A 108 -10.39 2.58 -6.67
CA ASP A 108 -11.42 2.86 -7.68
C ASP A 108 -12.85 2.63 -7.18
N GLY A 109 -13.03 1.77 -6.16
CA GLY A 109 -14.35 1.45 -5.65
C GLY A 109 -15.17 0.57 -6.59
N LYS A 110 -16.50 0.56 -6.36
CA LYS A 110 -17.45 -0.28 -7.11
C LYS A 110 -18.12 0.45 -8.27
N ASP A 111 -18.08 1.77 -8.30
CA ASP A 111 -18.76 2.58 -9.30
C ASP A 111 -17.93 2.69 -10.57
N ALA A 112 -18.56 2.44 -11.72
CA ALA A 112 -17.90 2.47 -13.02
C ALA A 112 -17.28 3.84 -13.36
N ASP A 113 -17.80 4.91 -12.78
CA ASP A 113 -17.30 6.28 -12.92
C ASP A 113 -16.28 6.66 -11.83
N GLY A 114 -16.00 5.77 -10.90
CA GLY A 114 -15.23 6.01 -9.69
C GLY A 114 -13.72 5.78 -9.81
N ALA A 115 -13.13 5.89 -11.01
CA ALA A 115 -11.68 5.76 -11.16
C ALA A 115 -10.94 6.79 -10.29
N ASN A 116 -10.21 6.29 -9.29
CA ASN A 116 -9.39 7.15 -8.43
C ASN A 116 -8.14 7.60 -9.17
N SER A 117 -8.24 8.79 -9.80
CA SER A 117 -7.15 9.35 -10.63
C SER A 117 -5.90 9.76 -9.84
N THR A 118 -5.93 9.68 -8.50
CA THR A 118 -4.81 10.02 -7.62
C THR A 118 -4.07 8.79 -7.15
N LEU A 119 -4.76 7.85 -6.51
CA LEU A 119 -4.12 6.70 -5.85
C LEU A 119 -3.90 5.53 -6.80
N SER A 120 -4.91 5.17 -7.61
CA SER A 120 -4.84 3.98 -8.45
C SER A 120 -3.69 4.01 -9.45
N PRO A 121 -3.43 5.13 -10.18
CA PRO A 121 -2.29 5.20 -11.07
C PRO A 121 -0.94 5.03 -10.36
N LEU A 122 -0.79 5.54 -9.13
CA LEU A 122 0.46 5.41 -8.37
C LEU A 122 0.72 3.95 -7.99
N PHE A 123 -0.29 3.23 -7.52
CA PHE A 123 -0.15 1.80 -7.21
C PHE A 123 0.14 0.97 -8.46
N LEU A 124 -0.49 1.29 -9.58
CA LEU A 124 -0.27 0.60 -10.84
C LEU A 124 1.11 0.88 -11.45
N ILE A 125 1.65 2.11 -11.32
CA ILE A 125 3.04 2.40 -11.70
C ILE A 125 4.00 1.51 -10.90
N GLN A 126 3.84 1.42 -9.60
CA GLN A 126 4.70 0.56 -8.76
C GLN A 126 4.61 -0.92 -9.20
N ALA A 127 3.41 -1.41 -9.49
CA ALA A 127 3.24 -2.78 -10.02
C ALA A 127 3.96 -2.97 -11.36
N GLY A 128 3.85 -2.01 -12.28
CA GLY A 128 4.54 -2.04 -13.56
C GLY A 128 6.06 -2.03 -13.41
N GLU A 129 6.60 -1.21 -12.52
CA GLU A 129 8.06 -1.15 -12.27
C GLU A 129 8.59 -2.47 -11.69
N ILE A 130 7.84 -3.13 -10.81
CA ILE A 130 8.19 -4.47 -10.31
C ILE A 130 8.19 -5.48 -11.46
N LEU A 131 7.18 -5.46 -12.33
CA LEU A 131 7.13 -6.35 -13.51
C LEU A 131 8.30 -6.12 -14.46
N GLU A 132 8.70 -4.86 -14.69
CA GLU A 132 9.90 -4.56 -15.47
C GLU A 132 11.16 -5.15 -14.82
N SER A 133 11.29 -5.06 -13.50
CA SER A 133 12.42 -5.65 -12.76
C SER A 133 12.50 -7.18 -12.88
N GLN A 134 11.34 -7.82 -13.10
CA GLN A 134 11.24 -9.26 -13.39
C GLN A 134 11.47 -9.61 -14.87
N GLY A 135 11.73 -8.62 -15.73
CA GLY A 135 11.80 -8.81 -17.19
C GLY A 135 10.45 -9.01 -17.88
N LYS A 136 9.34 -8.84 -17.17
CA LYS A 136 7.95 -8.98 -17.69
C LYS A 136 7.48 -7.67 -18.33
N LYS A 137 8.24 -7.19 -19.34
CA LYS A 137 8.02 -5.88 -19.97
C LYS A 137 6.66 -5.75 -20.65
N GLU A 138 6.16 -6.82 -21.28
CA GLU A 138 4.85 -6.82 -21.95
C GLU A 138 3.70 -6.61 -20.96
N GLU A 139 3.78 -7.26 -19.78
CA GLU A 139 2.78 -7.07 -18.72
C GLU A 139 2.85 -5.66 -18.12
N ALA A 140 4.05 -5.12 -17.91
CA ALA A 140 4.25 -3.74 -17.47
C ALA A 140 3.69 -2.74 -18.49
N LEU A 141 3.98 -2.93 -19.77
CA LEU A 141 3.47 -2.09 -20.86
C LEU A 141 1.94 -2.07 -20.88
N ALA A 142 1.29 -3.24 -20.71
CA ALA A 142 -0.16 -3.32 -20.65
C ALA A 142 -0.74 -2.49 -19.50
N ILE A 143 -0.10 -2.52 -18.32
CA ILE A 143 -0.51 -1.69 -17.17
C ILE A 143 -0.38 -0.19 -17.50
N TYR A 144 0.75 0.24 -18.05
CA TYR A 144 0.97 1.65 -18.37
C TYR A 144 0.02 2.17 -19.43
N GLN A 145 -0.30 1.37 -20.45
CA GLN A 145 -1.30 1.71 -21.46
C GLN A 145 -2.71 1.79 -20.86
N ASP A 146 -3.04 0.90 -19.92
CA ASP A 146 -4.33 0.95 -19.20
C ASP A 146 -4.45 2.20 -18.32
N ILE A 147 -3.36 2.60 -17.63
CA ILE A 147 -3.32 3.87 -16.89
C ILE A 147 -3.63 5.04 -17.82
N LYS A 148 -2.96 5.11 -18.97
CA LYS A 148 -3.15 6.20 -19.95
C LYS A 148 -4.58 6.27 -20.46
N LYS A 149 -5.23 5.13 -20.65
CA LYS A 149 -6.59 5.03 -21.16
C LYS A 149 -7.65 5.32 -20.11
N LYS A 150 -7.47 4.78 -18.89
CA LYS A 150 -8.50 4.80 -17.84
C LYS A 150 -8.44 6.04 -16.96
N TYR A 151 -7.25 6.49 -16.60
CA TYR A 151 -7.05 7.57 -15.63
C TYR A 151 -6.68 8.90 -16.30
N VAL A 152 -7.48 9.32 -17.27
CA VAL A 152 -7.24 10.52 -18.09
C VAL A 152 -7.13 11.81 -17.28
N ASN A 153 -7.73 11.85 -16.09
CA ASN A 153 -7.69 12.99 -15.18
C ASN A 153 -6.52 12.93 -14.19
N SER A 154 -5.69 11.89 -14.24
CA SER A 154 -4.50 11.82 -13.39
C SER A 154 -3.41 12.78 -13.88
N ILE A 155 -2.63 13.30 -12.94
CA ILE A 155 -1.50 14.17 -13.29
C ILE A 155 -0.48 13.46 -14.17
N LEU A 156 -0.29 12.15 -13.99
CA LEU A 156 0.62 11.31 -14.78
C LEU A 156 0.24 11.30 -16.27
N VAL A 157 -1.06 11.30 -16.57
CA VAL A 157 -1.56 11.33 -17.95
C VAL A 157 -1.57 12.75 -18.50
N GLN A 158 -2.07 13.72 -17.73
CA GLN A 158 -2.17 15.10 -18.18
C GLN A 158 -0.80 15.77 -18.41
N SER A 159 0.21 15.42 -17.63
CA SER A 159 1.59 15.88 -17.83
C SER A 159 2.36 15.07 -18.88
N SER A 160 1.76 14.05 -19.46
CA SER A 160 2.43 13.07 -20.35
C SER A 160 3.58 12.29 -19.69
N GLU A 161 3.66 12.30 -18.38
CA GLU A 161 4.70 11.53 -17.64
C GLU A 161 4.55 10.02 -17.89
N ILE A 162 3.33 9.53 -18.01
CA ILE A 162 3.04 8.12 -18.31
C ILE A 162 3.70 7.65 -19.63
N ASP A 163 3.92 8.54 -20.58
CA ASP A 163 4.51 8.20 -21.88
C ASP A 163 5.95 7.72 -21.73
N LYS A 164 6.70 8.18 -20.73
CA LYS A 164 8.05 7.71 -20.42
C LYS A 164 8.05 6.23 -19.99
N TYR A 165 7.06 5.82 -19.21
CA TYR A 165 6.90 4.43 -18.78
C TYR A 165 6.51 3.53 -19.96
N VAL A 166 5.58 3.99 -20.79
CA VAL A 166 5.16 3.28 -22.01
C VAL A 166 6.35 3.10 -22.96
N GLU A 167 7.13 4.15 -23.22
CA GLU A 167 8.29 4.09 -24.10
C GLU A 167 9.35 3.13 -23.56
N ARG A 168 9.70 3.23 -22.27
CA ARG A 168 10.69 2.36 -21.61
C ARG A 168 10.31 0.89 -21.69
N ALA A 169 9.04 0.56 -21.43
CA ALA A 169 8.55 -0.83 -21.50
C ALA A 169 8.38 -1.35 -22.93
N SER A 170 8.25 -0.46 -23.93
CA SER A 170 8.14 -0.82 -25.34
C SER A 170 9.49 -1.14 -26.00
N THR A 171 10.60 -0.74 -25.41
CA THR A 171 11.94 -0.94 -25.96
C THR A 171 12.37 -2.41 -25.75
N LYS A 172 12.79 -3.08 -26.83
CA LYS A 172 13.28 -4.47 -26.82
C LYS A 172 14.63 -4.61 -26.13
#